data_ddd393cc8f88d0c1d4c04b84256567e7
#
_entry.id   ddd393cc8f88d0c1d4c04b84256567e7
#
_cell.length_a   1.000
_cell.length_b   1.000
_cell.length_c   1.000
_cell.angle_alpha   90.00
_cell.angle_beta   90.00
_cell.angle_gamma   90.00
#
_symmetry.space_group_name_H-M   'P 1'
#
loop_
_entity.id
_entity.type
_entity.pdbx_description
1 polymer ?
#
loop_
_entity_poly.entity_id
_entity_poly.type
_entity_poly.pdbx_seq_one_letter_code
_entity_poly.pdbx_strand_id
1 'polypeptide(L)'
;MHSSDTLSPPESPQSGQDHDSGRRDRSTKSSKHPRRRFLLGGAAVLGLAATGTSAWALNRFVIEHVEVGDVTALEAKAQNAANSSASPATNVTVGDNSYSSSNTSIKIEQVSTGSGSDTVTYYVADVKLTNATDLRSAFANNSYGTNIVAKPTTMASEHDAILAINGDYYGFRSDGILIRNGVIYRDSGTRDGMAFYSDGRVEVYDETTTKAQTLLDAGVWNTLSFGPALVNDSKVLSGIDQVEVDTNVGNHSIQGKQPRTAVGWVE
;
A
#
# COMPACT_ATOMS: atom_id res chain seq x y z
N MET A 1 -45.20 20.58 -37.82
CA MET A 1 -44.65 21.63 -38.70
C MET A 1 -43.20 21.27 -38.87
N HIS A 2 -42.90 20.64 -39.94
CA HIS A 2 -42.14 21.01 -41.15
C HIS A 2 -40.63 21.21 -40.81
N SER A 3 -39.66 20.70 -41.47
CA SER A 3 -39.54 19.99 -42.77
C SER A 3 -38.16 19.40 -42.91
N SER A 4 -38.07 18.32 -43.57
CA SER A 4 -36.92 17.63 -44.16
C SER A 4 -36.14 18.53 -45.09
N ASP A 5 -34.81 18.31 -45.23
CA ASP A 5 -34.16 18.41 -46.52
C ASP A 5 -32.94 17.51 -46.63
N THR A 6 -33.07 16.57 -47.52
CA THR A 6 -32.07 15.69 -48.13
C THR A 6 -31.35 16.41 -49.27
N LEU A 7 -30.05 16.22 -49.44
CA LEU A 7 -29.35 16.46 -50.69
C LEU A 7 -28.29 15.40 -50.96
N SER A 8 -28.44 14.73 -52.09
CA SER A 8 -27.60 13.72 -52.72
C SER A 8 -26.48 14.36 -53.60
N PRO A 9 -25.48 13.54 -54.05
CA PRO A 9 -24.22 13.99 -54.59
C PRO A 9 -24.24 14.23 -56.09
N PRO A 10 -23.19 14.83 -56.71
CA PRO A 10 -23.04 14.82 -58.18
C PRO A 10 -21.93 13.89 -58.66
N GLU A 11 -22.20 13.43 -59.87
CA GLU A 11 -21.54 12.45 -60.71
C GLU A 11 -20.19 12.92 -61.31
N SER A 12 -19.47 11.90 -61.81
CA SER A 12 -18.26 11.94 -62.64
C SER A 12 -18.53 12.44 -64.06
N PRO A 13 -17.49 12.78 -64.82
CA PRO A 13 -17.47 12.38 -66.23
C PRO A 13 -16.21 11.61 -66.67
N GLN A 14 -16.49 10.74 -67.63
CA GLN A 14 -15.58 9.88 -68.37
C GLN A 14 -14.91 10.63 -69.55
N SER A 15 -13.86 9.96 -70.00
CA SER A 15 -13.43 9.69 -71.37
C SER A 15 -12.21 10.45 -71.94
N GLY A 16 -11.37 9.67 -72.58
CA GLY A 16 -10.37 10.08 -73.56
C GLY A 16 -9.24 9.05 -73.74
N GLN A 17 -9.44 8.12 -74.66
CA GLN A 17 -8.37 7.25 -75.19
C GLN A 17 -7.45 8.11 -76.05
N ASP A 18 -6.13 7.76 -76.11
CA ASP A 18 -5.45 7.45 -77.40
C ASP A 18 -4.07 6.84 -77.21
N HIS A 19 -3.76 5.94 -78.14
CA HIS A 19 -2.59 5.14 -78.36
C HIS A 19 -1.27 5.93 -78.46
N ASP A 20 -0.15 5.38 -78.03
CA ASP A 20 0.93 5.09 -78.99
C ASP A 20 1.98 4.10 -78.38
N SER A 21 2.57 3.32 -79.28
CA SER A 21 3.48 2.24 -79.16
C SER A 21 4.95 2.69 -78.94
N GLY A 22 5.65 2.01 -78.00
CA GLY A 22 7.09 2.24 -77.83
C GLY A 22 7.79 1.14 -77.05
N ARG A 23 8.08 0.03 -77.71
CA ARG A 23 8.93 -1.09 -77.27
C ARG A 23 10.36 -0.63 -76.98
N ARG A 24 10.85 -0.72 -75.77
CA ARG A 24 12.29 -0.94 -75.47
C ARG A 24 12.49 -1.74 -74.18
N ASP A 25 13.11 -2.85 -74.42
CA ASP A 25 13.75 -3.78 -73.53
C ASP A 25 14.73 -3.11 -72.57
N ARG A 26 14.70 -3.39 -71.25
CA ARG A 26 15.92 -3.48 -70.45
C ARG A 26 15.66 -3.91 -69.01
N SER A 27 16.28 -5.00 -68.68
CA SER A 27 17.00 -5.24 -67.41
C SER A 27 16.18 -5.32 -66.10
N THR A 28 15.93 -6.53 -65.77
CA THR A 28 15.62 -6.95 -64.37
C THR A 28 16.72 -6.52 -63.39
N LYS A 29 16.46 -5.51 -62.60
CA LYS A 29 17.13 -5.33 -61.32
C LYS A 29 16.19 -5.76 -60.19
N SER A 30 16.54 -6.90 -59.61
CA SER A 30 15.98 -7.41 -58.37
C SER A 30 15.99 -6.34 -57.25
N SER A 31 14.83 -5.76 -56.96
CA SER A 31 14.67 -4.91 -55.77
C SER A 31 14.50 -5.80 -54.57
N LYS A 32 15.56 -5.96 -53.78
CA LYS A 32 15.55 -6.61 -52.47
C LYS A 32 14.57 -5.89 -51.54
N HIS A 33 13.58 -6.63 -51.05
CA HIS A 33 12.45 -6.19 -50.26
C HIS A 33 12.82 -5.40 -48.98
N PRO A 34 12.43 -4.15 -48.82
CA PRO A 34 12.60 -3.43 -47.54
C PRO A 34 11.67 -3.92 -46.45
N ARG A 35 10.62 -4.67 -46.79
CA ARG A 35 9.61 -5.16 -45.84
C ARG A 35 10.16 -6.13 -44.76
N ARG A 36 11.19 -6.91 -45.07
CA ARG A 36 11.78 -7.85 -44.09
C ARG A 36 12.60 -7.18 -42.99
N ARG A 37 13.16 -5.99 -43.24
CA ARG A 37 13.91 -5.25 -42.21
C ARG A 37 12.98 -4.54 -41.22
N PHE A 38 11.79 -4.10 -41.66
CA PHE A 38 10.79 -3.51 -40.77
C PHE A 38 10.18 -4.54 -39.81
N LEU A 39 9.96 -5.77 -40.27
CA LEU A 39 9.39 -6.83 -39.41
C LEU A 39 10.39 -7.30 -38.34
N LEU A 40 11.69 -7.36 -38.67
CA LEU A 40 12.73 -7.74 -37.70
C LEU A 40 13.00 -6.62 -36.68
N GLY A 41 12.93 -5.34 -37.10
CA GLY A 41 13.03 -4.21 -36.17
C GLY A 41 11.83 -4.09 -35.22
N GLY A 42 10.62 -4.33 -35.72
CA GLY A 42 9.40 -4.31 -34.92
C GLY A 42 9.37 -5.44 -33.88
N ALA A 43 9.78 -6.64 -34.24
CA ALA A 43 9.85 -7.77 -33.33
C ALA A 43 10.92 -7.58 -32.23
N ALA A 44 12.05 -6.97 -32.55
CA ALA A 44 13.09 -6.65 -31.56
C ALA A 44 12.63 -5.57 -30.57
N VAL A 45 11.94 -4.54 -31.04
CA VAL A 45 11.39 -3.47 -30.16
C VAL A 45 10.28 -4.02 -29.25
N LEU A 46 9.39 -4.87 -29.78
CA LEU A 46 8.35 -5.52 -28.98
C LEU A 46 8.95 -6.51 -27.99
N GLY A 47 9.99 -7.25 -28.35
CA GLY A 47 10.72 -8.15 -27.47
C GLY A 47 11.42 -7.41 -26.33
N LEU A 48 12.08 -6.30 -26.61
CA LEU A 48 12.72 -5.45 -25.59
C LEU A 48 11.70 -4.77 -24.67
N ALA A 49 10.56 -4.31 -25.19
CA ALA A 49 9.49 -3.76 -24.40
C ALA A 49 8.87 -4.82 -23.47
N ALA A 50 8.62 -6.03 -23.98
CA ALA A 50 8.07 -7.12 -23.18
C ALA A 50 9.03 -7.61 -22.07
N THR A 51 10.32 -7.70 -22.36
CA THR A 51 11.34 -8.06 -21.35
C THR A 51 11.54 -6.95 -20.32
N GLY A 52 11.52 -5.68 -20.75
CA GLY A 52 11.66 -4.52 -19.86
C GLY A 52 10.48 -4.39 -18.89
N THR A 53 9.25 -4.57 -19.38
CA THR A 53 8.05 -4.51 -18.52
C THR A 53 7.98 -5.71 -17.56
N SER A 54 8.39 -6.91 -18.01
CA SER A 54 8.43 -8.10 -17.14
C SER A 54 9.50 -7.95 -16.05
N ALA A 55 10.68 -7.46 -16.39
CA ALA A 55 11.76 -7.21 -15.42
C ALA A 55 11.35 -6.12 -14.41
N TRP A 56 10.72 -5.06 -14.86
CA TRP A 56 10.17 -4.02 -13.99
C TRP A 56 9.09 -4.57 -13.05
N ALA A 57 8.15 -5.36 -13.57
CA ALA A 57 7.08 -5.93 -12.77
C ALA A 57 7.61 -6.93 -11.72
N LEU A 58 8.58 -7.77 -12.09
CA LEU A 58 9.25 -8.67 -11.15
C LEU A 58 9.97 -7.89 -10.04
N ASN A 59 10.74 -6.87 -10.41
CA ASN A 59 11.44 -6.03 -9.44
C ASN A 59 10.46 -5.30 -8.52
N ARG A 60 9.36 -4.76 -9.08
CA ARG A 60 8.39 -3.95 -8.34
C ARG A 60 7.51 -4.75 -7.39
N PHE A 61 7.15 -6.00 -7.75
CA PHE A 61 6.09 -6.74 -7.07
C PHE A 61 6.51 -8.11 -6.51
N VAL A 62 7.68 -8.61 -6.87
CA VAL A 62 8.06 -10.00 -6.55
C VAL A 62 9.43 -10.09 -5.88
N ILE A 63 10.43 -9.35 -6.36
CA ILE A 63 11.77 -9.43 -5.81
C ILE A 63 11.81 -8.72 -4.47
N GLU A 64 12.24 -9.42 -3.43
CA GLU A 64 12.46 -8.84 -2.10
C GLU A 64 13.68 -7.92 -2.12
N HIS A 65 13.52 -6.72 -1.55
CA HIS A 65 14.59 -5.74 -1.38
C HIS A 65 14.80 -5.52 0.11
N VAL A 66 15.80 -6.15 0.68
CA VAL A 66 16.14 -6.04 2.10
C VAL A 66 17.02 -4.83 2.33
N GLU A 67 16.56 -3.89 3.16
CA GLU A 67 17.31 -2.71 3.62
C GLU A 67 17.92 -2.95 5.01
N VAL A 68 17.18 -3.63 5.90
CA VAL A 68 17.67 -4.06 7.22
C VAL A 68 17.39 -5.55 7.36
N GLY A 69 18.46 -6.35 7.48
CA GLY A 69 18.36 -7.81 7.54
C GLY A 69 18.14 -8.38 8.96
N ASP A 70 18.38 -7.58 10.01
CA ASP A 70 18.14 -7.96 11.41
C ASP A 70 17.58 -6.77 12.18
N VAL A 71 16.26 -6.70 12.19
CA VAL A 71 15.50 -5.65 12.87
C VAL A 71 15.65 -5.77 14.39
N THR A 72 15.66 -6.98 14.94
CA THR A 72 15.79 -7.21 16.38
C THR A 72 17.09 -6.64 16.94
N ALA A 73 18.19 -6.81 16.24
CA ALA A 73 19.48 -6.27 16.65
C ALA A 73 19.51 -4.73 16.60
N LEU A 74 18.78 -4.12 15.66
CA LEU A 74 18.68 -2.67 15.54
C LEU A 74 17.80 -2.10 16.65
N GLU A 75 16.65 -2.70 16.91
CA GLU A 75 15.69 -2.27 17.93
C GLU A 75 16.19 -2.46 19.35
N ALA A 76 17.00 -3.50 19.62
CA ALA A 76 17.61 -3.73 20.94
C ALA A 76 18.43 -2.54 21.43
N LYS A 77 19.06 -1.79 20.52
CA LYS A 77 19.81 -0.58 20.87
C LYS A 77 18.87 0.55 21.34
N ALA A 78 17.72 0.72 20.68
CA ALA A 78 16.73 1.72 21.07
C ALA A 78 16.04 1.36 22.39
N GLN A 79 15.72 0.08 22.60
CA GLN A 79 15.08 -0.40 23.83
C GLN A 79 15.99 -0.25 25.06
N ASN A 80 17.28 -0.49 24.92
CA ASN A 80 18.26 -0.28 26.00
C ASN A 80 18.35 1.21 26.39
N ALA A 81 18.12 2.11 25.45
CA ALA A 81 18.04 3.56 25.73
C ALA A 81 16.75 3.99 26.40
N ALA A 82 15.63 3.29 26.10
CA ALA A 82 14.30 3.61 26.62
C ALA A 82 14.01 3.07 28.03
N ASN A 83 14.91 2.29 28.64
CA ASN A 83 14.76 1.68 29.99
C ASN A 83 13.37 1.08 30.23
N SER A 84 12.83 0.37 29.27
CA SER A 84 11.52 -0.27 29.42
C SER A 84 11.64 -1.51 30.29
N SER A 85 11.47 -1.32 31.59
CA SER A 85 11.28 -2.41 32.55
C SER A 85 9.88 -2.99 32.35
N ALA A 86 9.72 -3.89 31.39
CA ALA A 86 8.50 -4.66 31.27
C ALA A 86 8.38 -5.55 32.51
N SER A 87 7.44 -5.26 33.40
CA SER A 87 7.13 -6.16 34.51
C SER A 87 6.47 -7.42 33.97
N PRO A 88 6.86 -8.62 34.41
CA PRO A 88 6.20 -9.85 33.99
C PRO A 88 4.70 -9.79 34.25
N ALA A 89 3.90 -10.26 33.31
CA ALA A 89 2.46 -10.38 33.49
C ALA A 89 2.16 -11.41 34.58
N THR A 90 1.31 -11.03 35.56
CA THR A 90 0.81 -11.90 36.61
C THR A 90 -0.71 -11.97 36.55
N ASN A 91 -1.33 -12.93 37.24
CA ASN A 91 -2.77 -13.12 37.28
C ASN A 91 -3.40 -13.30 35.91
N VAL A 92 -2.77 -14.10 35.05
CA VAL A 92 -3.21 -14.32 33.68
C VAL A 92 -4.50 -15.14 33.65
N THR A 93 -5.50 -14.62 32.95
CA THR A 93 -6.76 -15.30 32.64
C THR A 93 -6.98 -15.20 31.12
N VAL A 94 -7.25 -16.35 30.48
CA VAL A 94 -7.53 -16.46 29.05
C VAL A 94 -8.94 -17.00 28.87
N GLY A 95 -9.77 -16.27 28.12
CA GLY A 95 -11.07 -16.71 27.66
C GLY A 95 -11.10 -16.84 26.16
N ASP A 96 -12.22 -17.28 25.59
CA ASP A 96 -12.35 -17.50 24.12
C ASP A 96 -12.08 -16.22 23.31
N ASN A 97 -12.56 -15.07 23.79
CA ASN A 97 -12.43 -13.76 23.14
C ASN A 97 -11.87 -12.69 24.10
N SER A 98 -11.12 -13.10 25.11
CA SER A 98 -10.59 -12.18 26.09
C SER A 98 -9.26 -12.66 26.68
N TYR A 99 -8.45 -11.69 27.06
CA TYR A 99 -7.23 -11.90 27.84
C TYR A 99 -7.17 -10.84 28.94
N SER A 100 -6.74 -11.22 30.12
CA SER A 100 -6.53 -10.33 31.25
C SER A 100 -5.29 -10.73 32.04
N SER A 101 -4.51 -9.73 32.42
CA SER A 101 -3.35 -9.86 33.30
C SER A 101 -3.19 -8.61 34.15
N SER A 102 -2.13 -8.54 34.95
CA SER A 102 -1.81 -7.34 35.76
C SER A 102 -1.56 -6.09 34.93
N ASN A 103 -1.15 -6.23 33.68
CA ASN A 103 -0.71 -5.13 32.83
C ASN A 103 -1.44 -5.02 31.48
N THR A 104 -2.28 -5.99 31.12
CA THR A 104 -2.96 -6.01 29.83
C THR A 104 -4.38 -6.55 30.00
N SER A 105 -5.35 -5.89 29.35
CA SER A 105 -6.71 -6.41 29.17
C SER A 105 -7.10 -6.29 27.70
N ILE A 106 -7.61 -7.38 27.14
CA ILE A 106 -8.08 -7.45 25.77
C ILE A 106 -9.47 -8.09 25.76
N LYS A 107 -10.41 -7.48 25.06
CA LYS A 107 -11.74 -8.03 24.80
C LYS A 107 -12.06 -7.88 23.31
N ILE A 108 -12.47 -8.96 22.67
CA ILE A 108 -12.85 -8.97 21.26
C ILE A 108 -14.34 -9.20 21.15
N GLU A 109 -15.04 -8.33 20.43
CA GLU A 109 -16.46 -8.44 20.14
C GLU A 109 -16.70 -8.50 18.63
N GLN A 110 -17.60 -9.39 18.23
CA GLN A 110 -18.10 -9.42 16.85
C GLN A 110 -19.40 -8.64 16.78
N VAL A 111 -19.48 -7.73 15.81
CA VAL A 111 -20.69 -6.93 15.56
C VAL A 111 -21.12 -7.16 14.12
N SER A 112 -22.42 -7.36 13.92
CA SER A 112 -23.04 -7.44 12.59
C SER A 112 -24.17 -6.42 12.49
N THR A 113 -24.20 -5.68 11.41
CA THR A 113 -25.21 -4.65 11.13
C THR A 113 -25.67 -4.76 9.68
N GLY A 114 -26.86 -4.22 9.38
CA GLY A 114 -27.47 -4.35 8.05
C GLY A 114 -28.25 -5.65 7.87
N SER A 115 -28.68 -5.94 6.66
CA SER A 115 -29.45 -7.14 6.31
C SER A 115 -29.20 -7.59 4.87
N GLY A 116 -29.32 -8.89 4.62
CA GLY A 116 -29.14 -9.46 3.28
C GLY A 116 -27.75 -9.18 2.71
N SER A 117 -27.69 -8.67 1.49
CA SER A 117 -26.43 -8.31 0.79
C SER A 117 -25.70 -7.11 1.38
N ASP A 118 -26.36 -6.35 2.23
CA ASP A 118 -25.77 -5.16 2.88
C ASP A 118 -25.33 -5.41 4.33
N THR A 119 -25.29 -6.68 4.72
CA THR A 119 -24.73 -7.06 6.02
C THR A 119 -23.23 -6.77 6.07
N VAL A 120 -22.84 -6.04 7.10
CA VAL A 120 -21.43 -5.79 7.43
C VAL A 120 -21.13 -6.45 8.76
N THR A 121 -20.09 -7.29 8.78
CA THR A 121 -19.58 -7.90 10.02
C THR A 121 -18.19 -7.34 10.29
N TYR A 122 -17.97 -6.89 11.52
CA TYR A 122 -16.66 -6.40 11.97
C TYR A 122 -16.35 -6.87 13.38
N TYR A 123 -15.08 -6.85 13.72
CA TYR A 123 -14.59 -7.21 15.05
C TYR A 123 -13.98 -5.99 15.70
N VAL A 124 -14.29 -5.77 16.95
CA VAL A 124 -13.71 -4.72 17.79
C VAL A 124 -12.86 -5.37 18.86
N ALA A 125 -11.56 -5.05 18.86
CA ALA A 125 -10.67 -5.41 19.96
C ALA A 125 -10.46 -4.19 20.85
N ASP A 126 -11.02 -4.20 22.05
CA ASP A 126 -10.73 -3.24 23.12
C ASP A 126 -9.45 -3.69 23.84
N VAL A 127 -8.40 -2.91 23.75
CA VAL A 127 -7.06 -3.21 24.27
C VAL A 127 -6.66 -2.16 25.29
N LYS A 128 -6.38 -2.58 26.53
CA LYS A 128 -5.88 -1.71 27.60
C LYS A 128 -4.51 -2.18 28.02
N LEU A 129 -3.54 -1.29 27.94
CA LEU A 129 -2.15 -1.52 28.32
C LEU A 129 -1.76 -0.57 29.46
N THR A 130 -1.06 -1.06 30.47
CA THR A 130 -0.48 -0.21 31.52
C THR A 130 0.85 0.40 31.10
N ASN A 131 1.49 -0.19 30.07
CA ASN A 131 2.71 0.31 29.48
C ASN A 131 2.52 0.40 27.95
N ALA A 132 2.58 1.61 27.41
CA ALA A 132 2.36 1.87 25.98
C ALA A 132 3.40 1.18 25.08
N THR A 133 4.59 0.90 25.58
CA THR A 133 5.66 0.22 24.83
C THR A 133 5.44 -1.29 24.67
N ASP A 134 4.40 -1.85 25.33
CA ASP A 134 3.94 -3.23 25.09
C ASP A 134 3.20 -3.35 23.75
N LEU A 135 2.73 -2.22 23.17
CA LEU A 135 2.30 -2.18 21.77
C LEU A 135 3.54 -2.20 20.85
N ARG A 136 3.80 -3.34 20.24
CA ARG A 136 4.99 -3.56 19.44
C ARG A 136 4.65 -3.77 17.98
N SER A 137 5.53 -3.30 17.12
CA SER A 137 5.52 -3.62 15.69
C SER A 137 6.47 -4.78 15.41
N ALA A 138 6.12 -5.61 14.44
CA ALA A 138 6.97 -6.67 13.93
C ALA A 138 7.08 -6.58 12.41
N PHE A 139 8.24 -6.93 11.88
CA PHE A 139 8.50 -7.01 10.45
C PHE A 139 8.52 -8.46 9.97
N ALA A 140 8.01 -8.69 8.76
CA ALA A 140 8.05 -9.98 8.12
C ALA A 140 9.50 -10.51 8.04
N ASN A 141 9.74 -11.76 8.44
CA ASN A 141 11.05 -12.40 8.43
C ASN A 141 12.13 -11.61 9.20
N ASN A 142 11.74 -10.86 10.23
CA ASN A 142 12.63 -9.98 11.01
C ASN A 142 13.47 -9.01 10.14
N SER A 143 12.93 -8.60 8.97
CA SER A 143 13.64 -7.80 7.98
C SER A 143 12.79 -6.62 7.50
N TYR A 144 13.39 -5.46 7.38
CA TYR A 144 12.76 -4.29 6.77
C TYR A 144 13.21 -4.12 5.33
N GLY A 145 12.27 -3.77 4.47
CA GLY A 145 12.47 -3.52 3.05
C GLY A 145 11.16 -3.60 2.27
N THR A 146 11.25 -3.83 0.97
CA THR A 146 10.06 -3.94 0.11
C THR A 146 9.84 -5.36 -0.40
N ASN A 147 8.59 -5.73 -0.64
CA ASN A 147 8.12 -7.05 -1.08
C ASN A 147 8.39 -8.20 -0.08
N ILE A 148 8.81 -7.92 1.14
CA ILE A 148 9.00 -8.93 2.19
C ILE A 148 7.66 -9.18 2.84
N VAL A 149 7.20 -10.44 2.83
CA VAL A 149 5.86 -10.79 3.32
C VAL A 149 5.90 -12.00 4.26
N ALA A 150 5.05 -11.97 5.29
CA ALA A 150 4.78 -13.09 6.15
C ALA A 150 3.31 -13.09 6.57
N LYS A 151 2.79 -14.23 7.01
CA LYS A 151 1.44 -14.29 7.55
C LYS A 151 1.41 -13.66 8.94
N PRO A 152 0.41 -12.82 9.28
CA PRO A 152 0.27 -12.26 10.64
C PRO A 152 0.29 -13.32 11.74
N THR A 153 -0.31 -14.50 11.50
CA THR A 153 -0.31 -15.61 12.45
C THR A 153 1.08 -16.19 12.69
N THR A 154 1.94 -16.25 11.68
CA THR A 154 3.33 -16.68 11.81
C THR A 154 4.10 -15.66 12.64
N MET A 155 3.99 -14.37 12.28
CA MET A 155 4.64 -13.28 13.02
C MET A 155 4.19 -13.22 14.47
N ALA A 156 2.89 -13.39 14.75
CA ALA A 156 2.36 -13.44 16.10
C ALA A 156 2.99 -14.57 16.92
N SER A 157 3.12 -15.75 16.33
CA SER A 157 3.73 -16.91 16.99
C SER A 157 5.22 -16.72 17.24
N GLU A 158 5.96 -16.11 16.31
CA GLU A 158 7.40 -15.84 16.43
C GLU A 158 7.72 -14.81 17.52
N HIS A 159 6.75 -13.95 17.86
CA HIS A 159 6.89 -12.90 18.86
C HIS A 159 6.08 -13.15 20.14
N ASP A 160 5.53 -14.35 20.35
CA ASP A 160 4.68 -14.71 21.48
C ASP A 160 3.56 -13.69 21.74
N ALA A 161 2.99 -13.14 20.65
CA ALA A 161 2.00 -12.08 20.74
C ALA A 161 0.64 -12.62 21.21
N ILE A 162 0.04 -11.94 22.18
CA ILE A 162 -1.30 -12.25 22.69
C ILE A 162 -2.38 -11.89 21.66
N LEU A 163 -2.17 -10.79 20.95
CA LEU A 163 -3.02 -10.28 19.87
C LEU A 163 -2.13 -9.72 18.77
N ALA A 164 -2.51 -9.94 17.52
CA ALA A 164 -1.85 -9.31 16.38
C ALA A 164 -2.88 -8.87 15.34
N ILE A 165 -2.64 -7.72 14.74
CA ILE A 165 -3.37 -7.20 13.59
C ILE A 165 -2.36 -6.77 12.53
N ASN A 166 -2.80 -6.65 11.26
CA ASN A 166 -1.97 -6.02 10.25
C ASN A 166 -1.82 -4.52 10.53
N GLY A 167 -0.64 -4.02 10.29
CA GLY A 167 -0.34 -2.58 10.32
C GLY A 167 -0.58 -1.92 8.97
N ASP A 168 0.13 -0.81 8.76
CA ASP A 168 0.17 -0.12 7.50
C ASP A 168 0.97 -0.89 6.43
N TYR A 169 0.89 -0.42 5.26
CA TYR A 169 1.26 -1.04 3.99
C TYR A 169 2.67 -0.62 3.52
N TYR A 170 3.56 -0.48 4.49
CA TYR A 170 4.90 0.09 4.31
C TYR A 170 5.77 -0.64 3.26
N GLY A 171 5.60 -1.95 3.12
CA GLY A 171 6.48 -2.80 2.30
C GLY A 171 6.23 -2.74 0.79
N PHE A 172 5.17 -2.03 0.36
CA PHE A 172 4.81 -1.90 -1.05
C PHE A 172 4.86 -0.46 -1.57
N ARG A 173 5.38 0.46 -0.75
CA ARG A 173 5.53 1.87 -1.08
C ARG A 173 6.83 2.44 -0.49
N SER A 174 7.25 3.59 -1.02
CA SER A 174 8.50 4.27 -0.65
C SER A 174 8.28 5.54 0.18
N ASP A 175 7.03 5.88 0.50
CA ASP A 175 6.64 7.07 1.24
C ASP A 175 6.02 6.75 2.61
N GLY A 176 5.78 7.79 3.40
CA GLY A 176 5.33 7.75 4.77
C GLY A 176 6.46 7.85 5.79
N ILE A 177 6.14 8.33 7.00
CA ILE A 177 7.05 8.28 8.14
C ILE A 177 6.89 6.94 8.84
N LEU A 178 7.99 6.19 8.95
CA LEU A 178 8.00 4.86 9.54
C LEU A 178 8.93 4.82 10.75
N ILE A 179 8.34 4.87 11.94
CA ILE A 179 9.00 4.61 13.23
C ILE A 179 8.39 3.32 13.79
N ARG A 180 9.24 2.37 14.19
CA ARG A 180 8.83 1.11 14.80
C ARG A 180 9.69 0.84 16.02
N ASN A 181 9.03 0.62 17.16
CA ASN A 181 9.68 0.29 18.44
C ASN A 181 10.82 1.26 18.79
N GLY A 182 10.62 2.57 18.52
CA GLY A 182 11.60 3.62 18.79
C GLY A 182 12.75 3.72 17.78
N VAL A 183 12.63 3.10 16.61
CA VAL A 183 13.64 3.17 15.53
C VAL A 183 13.03 3.77 14.27
N ILE A 184 13.75 4.69 13.63
CA ILE A 184 13.37 5.28 12.34
C ILE A 184 13.81 4.35 11.21
N TYR A 185 12.87 3.96 10.36
CA TYR A 185 13.11 3.16 9.14
C TYR A 185 12.91 3.98 7.87
N ARG A 186 12.04 5.01 7.90
CA ARG A 186 11.78 5.88 6.75
C ARG A 186 11.30 7.25 7.21
N ASP A 187 11.73 8.30 6.51
CA ASP A 187 11.34 9.70 6.73
C ASP A 187 10.93 10.35 5.41
N SER A 188 9.76 9.97 4.89
CA SER A 188 9.23 10.47 3.63
C SER A 188 7.74 10.79 3.76
N GLY A 189 7.42 11.80 4.57
CA GLY A 189 6.05 12.18 4.91
C GLY A 189 5.23 12.59 3.69
N THR A 190 4.00 12.08 3.60
CA THR A 190 3.15 12.26 2.41
C THR A 190 1.68 12.50 2.76
N ARG A 191 1.17 12.01 3.91
CA ARG A 191 -0.25 11.95 4.24
C ARG A 191 -0.50 12.10 5.73
N ASP A 192 -1.72 11.80 6.18
CA ASP A 192 -2.01 11.67 7.62
C ASP A 192 -1.27 10.45 8.19
N GLY A 193 -0.65 10.64 9.33
CA GLY A 193 -0.06 9.62 10.15
C GLY A 193 -0.72 9.53 11.52
N MET A 194 -0.52 8.41 12.21
CA MET A 194 -0.91 8.21 13.60
C MET A 194 0.33 7.87 14.40
N ALA A 195 0.62 8.66 15.43
CA ALA A 195 1.78 8.49 16.30
C ALA A 195 1.35 7.94 17.66
N PHE A 196 2.03 6.88 18.10
CA PHE A 196 1.89 6.28 19.41
C PHE A 196 3.14 6.63 20.21
N TYR A 197 2.96 7.34 21.30
CA TYR A 197 4.04 7.77 22.17
C TYR A 197 4.34 6.72 23.26
N SER A 198 5.56 6.69 23.73
CA SER A 198 5.98 5.80 24.81
C SER A 198 5.31 6.11 26.17
N ASP A 199 4.77 7.31 26.33
CA ASP A 199 4.00 7.75 27.50
C ASP A 199 2.50 7.42 27.42
N GLY A 200 2.04 6.83 26.33
CA GLY A 200 0.65 6.42 26.10
C GLY A 200 -0.19 7.41 25.31
N ARG A 201 0.29 8.61 25.00
CA ARG A 201 -0.42 9.54 24.10
C ARG A 201 -0.52 8.94 22.70
N VAL A 202 -1.59 9.27 22.00
CA VAL A 202 -1.80 8.93 20.59
C VAL A 202 -2.28 10.18 19.87
N GLU A 203 -1.69 10.50 18.74
CA GLU A 203 -2.03 11.69 17.96
C GLU A 203 -2.12 11.35 16.47
N VAL A 204 -3.08 11.96 15.79
CA VAL A 204 -3.10 12.05 14.32
C VAL A 204 -2.34 13.30 13.92
N TYR A 205 -1.44 13.18 12.96
CA TYR A 205 -0.59 14.29 12.51
C TYR A 205 -0.44 14.29 10.99
N ASP A 206 -0.11 15.48 10.45
CA ASP A 206 0.23 15.64 9.03
C ASP A 206 1.73 15.35 8.84
N GLU A 207 2.04 14.24 8.17
CA GLU A 207 3.42 13.82 7.89
C GLU A 207 4.21 14.84 7.09
N THR A 208 3.54 15.68 6.30
CA THR A 208 4.21 16.67 5.43
C THR A 208 4.79 17.85 6.21
N THR A 209 4.36 18.03 7.46
CA THR A 209 4.74 19.16 8.30
C THR A 209 5.81 18.83 9.33
N THR A 210 6.26 17.58 9.42
CA THR A 210 7.20 17.10 10.43
C THR A 210 8.28 16.18 9.83
N LYS A 211 9.16 15.69 10.69
CA LYS A 211 10.22 14.74 10.38
C LYS A 211 10.21 13.59 11.37
N ALA A 212 10.65 12.41 10.93
CA ALA A 212 10.74 11.24 11.78
C ALA A 212 11.60 11.48 13.02
N GLN A 213 12.71 12.22 12.89
CA GLN A 213 13.57 12.54 14.02
C GLN A 213 12.86 13.44 15.05
N THR A 214 12.07 14.43 14.61
CA THR A 214 11.29 15.29 15.50
C THR A 214 10.27 14.48 16.30
N LEU A 215 9.60 13.53 15.66
CA LEU A 215 8.65 12.64 16.33
C LEU A 215 9.37 11.71 17.33
N LEU A 216 10.51 11.16 16.95
CA LEU A 216 11.30 10.31 17.85
C LEU A 216 11.80 11.07 19.08
N ASP A 217 12.31 12.29 18.89
CA ASP A 217 12.76 13.16 19.98
C ASP A 217 11.61 13.58 20.92
N ALA A 218 10.38 13.63 20.39
CA ALA A 218 9.16 13.86 21.16
C ALA A 218 8.66 12.61 21.91
N GLY A 219 9.30 11.45 21.75
CA GLY A 219 8.98 10.21 22.44
C GLY A 219 8.05 9.27 21.66
N VAL A 220 7.89 9.45 20.35
CA VAL A 220 7.10 8.53 19.51
C VAL A 220 7.77 7.16 19.48
N TRP A 221 6.99 6.14 19.80
CA TRP A 221 7.36 4.75 19.84
C TRP A 221 7.05 4.01 18.54
N ASN A 222 5.85 4.23 18.00
CA ASN A 222 5.40 3.68 16.73
C ASN A 222 4.65 4.73 15.92
N THR A 223 4.68 4.62 14.60
CA THR A 223 3.81 5.37 13.70
C THR A 223 3.02 4.43 12.80
N LEU A 224 1.85 4.83 12.37
CA LEU A 224 1.12 4.26 11.24
C LEU A 224 0.95 5.36 10.19
N SER A 225 1.23 5.03 8.94
CA SER A 225 1.21 5.96 7.82
C SER A 225 0.38 5.41 6.67
N PHE A 226 -0.93 5.46 6.79
CA PHE A 226 -1.81 5.06 5.70
C PHE A 226 -2.97 6.05 5.51
N GLY A 227 -3.71 6.35 6.57
CA GLY A 227 -4.84 7.28 6.52
C GLY A 227 -5.99 6.86 5.58
N PRO A 228 -6.95 7.72 5.32
CA PRO A 228 -7.10 9.01 6.00
C PRO A 228 -7.50 8.86 7.46
N ALA A 229 -7.32 9.93 8.24
CA ALA A 229 -7.98 10.06 9.53
C ALA A 229 -9.50 10.02 9.33
N LEU A 230 -10.20 9.24 10.13
CA LEU A 230 -11.66 9.07 10.01
C LEU A 230 -12.43 9.84 11.07
N VAL A 231 -11.84 9.92 12.26
CA VAL A 231 -12.44 10.56 13.45
C VAL A 231 -11.37 11.41 14.13
N ASN A 232 -11.74 12.60 14.55
CA ASN A 232 -10.96 13.45 15.43
C ASN A 232 -11.87 14.08 16.47
N ASP A 233 -11.44 14.14 17.74
CA ASP A 233 -12.24 14.67 18.86
C ASP A 233 -13.66 14.08 18.91
N SER A 234 -13.77 12.76 18.76
CA SER A 234 -15.05 12.03 18.74
C SER A 234 -16.01 12.45 17.62
N LYS A 235 -15.54 13.15 16.59
CA LYS A 235 -16.32 13.58 15.44
C LYS A 235 -15.81 12.94 14.16
N VAL A 236 -16.72 12.41 13.37
CA VAL A 236 -16.41 11.92 12.03
C VAL A 236 -15.98 13.10 11.16
N LEU A 237 -14.83 12.96 10.50
CA LEU A 237 -14.31 13.99 9.61
C LEU A 237 -15.12 14.04 8.31
N SER A 238 -15.23 15.24 7.75
CA SER A 238 -15.90 15.44 6.45
C SER A 238 -14.93 15.17 5.29
N GLY A 239 -15.45 14.79 4.13
CA GLY A 239 -14.68 14.62 2.90
C GLY A 239 -13.88 13.32 2.83
N ILE A 240 -14.00 12.41 3.79
CA ILE A 240 -13.31 11.11 3.79
C ILE A 240 -13.71 10.23 2.60
N ASP A 241 -14.89 10.44 2.05
CA ASP A 241 -15.43 9.78 0.87
C ASP A 241 -14.80 10.26 -0.45
N GLN A 242 -13.96 11.29 -0.39
CA GLN A 242 -13.25 11.86 -1.55
C GLN A 242 -11.74 11.64 -1.49
N VAL A 243 -11.23 11.09 -0.39
CA VAL A 243 -9.81 10.83 -0.22
C VAL A 243 -9.42 9.54 -0.94
N GLU A 244 -8.35 9.59 -1.69
CA GLU A 244 -7.67 8.42 -2.27
C GLU A 244 -6.24 8.36 -1.76
N VAL A 245 -5.78 7.15 -1.50
CA VAL A 245 -4.44 6.86 -0.99
C VAL A 245 -3.81 5.78 -1.87
N ASP A 246 -2.55 5.96 -2.25
CA ASP A 246 -1.78 4.98 -3.02
C ASP A 246 -2.44 4.57 -4.36
N THR A 247 -2.79 5.54 -5.19
CA THR A 247 -3.47 5.32 -6.49
C THR A 247 -2.53 4.84 -7.61
N ASN A 248 -1.30 4.44 -7.32
CA ASN A 248 -0.34 3.94 -8.29
C ASN A 248 -0.68 2.53 -8.80
N VAL A 249 0.07 2.08 -9.79
CA VAL A 249 -0.17 0.79 -10.49
C VAL A 249 -0.23 -0.38 -9.50
N GLY A 250 -1.31 -1.15 -9.58
CA GLY A 250 -1.54 -2.32 -8.73
C GLY A 250 -2.38 -2.06 -7.49
N ASN A 251 -2.66 -0.80 -7.16
CA ASN A 251 -3.50 -0.41 -6.04
C ASN A 251 -4.95 -0.13 -6.49
N HIS A 252 -5.88 -0.41 -5.60
CA HIS A 252 -7.29 -0.15 -5.80
C HIS A 252 -7.72 1.06 -4.96
N SER A 253 -8.77 1.75 -5.44
CA SER A 253 -9.40 2.82 -4.68
C SER A 253 -9.80 2.36 -3.27
N ILE A 254 -9.54 3.21 -2.28
CA ILE A 254 -9.97 2.96 -0.89
C ILE A 254 -11.47 3.21 -0.68
N GLN A 255 -12.19 3.76 -1.66
CA GLN A 255 -13.61 4.08 -1.52
C GLN A 255 -14.53 2.88 -1.75
N GLY A 256 -14.03 1.80 -2.35
CA GLY A 256 -14.82 0.60 -2.62
C GLY A 256 -15.11 -0.27 -1.38
N LYS A 257 -16.09 -1.18 -1.50
CA LYS A 257 -16.34 -2.22 -0.48
C LYS A 257 -15.17 -3.21 -0.47
N GLN A 258 -14.42 -3.26 0.61
CA GLN A 258 -13.29 -4.18 0.81
C GLN A 258 -13.09 -4.42 2.32
N PRO A 259 -12.38 -5.51 2.71
CA PRO A 259 -11.95 -5.68 4.09
C PRO A 259 -11.10 -4.49 4.55
N ARG A 260 -11.30 -4.07 5.80
CA ARG A 260 -10.62 -2.91 6.39
C ARG A 260 -10.06 -3.27 7.75
N THR A 261 -8.91 -2.68 8.07
CA THR A 261 -8.40 -2.59 9.43
C THR A 261 -8.38 -1.11 9.81
N ALA A 262 -8.89 -0.79 10.97
CA ALA A 262 -8.86 0.54 11.53
C ALA A 262 -8.25 0.49 12.93
N VAL A 263 -7.57 1.55 13.33
CA VAL A 263 -7.03 1.72 14.69
C VAL A 263 -7.60 3.01 15.24
N GLY A 264 -8.02 2.99 16.48
CA GLY A 264 -8.54 4.13 17.20
C GLY A 264 -7.99 4.21 18.61
N TRP A 265 -8.08 5.39 19.19
CA TRP A 265 -7.73 5.69 20.56
C TRP A 265 -8.96 6.25 21.27
N VAL A 266 -9.15 5.86 22.52
CA VAL A 266 -10.20 6.36 23.43
C VAL A 266 -9.51 6.82 24.71
N GLU A 267 -9.76 8.07 25.12
CA GLU A 267 -9.28 8.63 26.38
C GLU A 267 -10.04 8.04 27.59
#